data_0bfb04aaa96b53b0f4ecfbee7b9fbf66
#
_entry.id   0bfb04aaa96b53b0f4ecfbee7b9fbf66
#
_cell.length_a   1.000
_cell.length_b   1.000
_cell.length_c   1.000
_cell.angle_alpha   90.00
_cell.angle_beta   90.00
_cell.angle_gamma   90.00
#
_symmetry.space_group_name_H-M   'P 1'
#
loop_
_entity.id
_entity.type
_entity.pdbx_description
1 polymer ?
#
loop_
_entity_poly.entity_id
_entity_poly.type
_entity_poly.pdbx_seq_one_letter_code
_entity_poly.pdbx_strand_id
1 'polypeptide(L)'
;MINYIIDQTTIERLRALINGVQRIVITCHKSPDGDALGSTLALCHVLRRLGKEATVVTPDMAPKSLEFIPGLRDLVVFTRQELRAKHILNDAQLIFCLDFNSLHRIDRLGELVAPLKAKRVLIDHHLNPEDIFDVVISHPEVSSTCELVFRVLLQLGMLQFIDRQTASCLYVGMTTDTGGFAYSCDSPEFYEIMSLIMRRCIDRVFLYNKAMNTFSADSLRLQGYAISQKMQLFPEQGASLIALTKEELERYNYSRGDTESLVNKPLAVPGIYWSVFLREDADKIKVSCRSQGSFSVSDICARYFNGGGHENAAGGDFIGTMDEAVAKFHQVLADLFPDVPAQPVEQQSQQDNNNENEIE
;
A
#
# COMPACT_ATOMS: atom_id res chain seq x y z
N MET A 1 -5.94 -0.24 27.09
CA MET A 1 -6.60 -1.57 26.83
C MET A 1 -7.18 -1.50 25.43
N ILE A 2 -6.82 -2.44 24.55
CA ILE A 2 -7.25 -2.43 23.14
C ILE A 2 -8.75 -2.65 23.08
N ASN A 3 -9.47 -1.71 22.47
CA ASN A 3 -10.94 -1.78 22.33
C ASN A 3 -11.33 -2.83 21.29
N TYR A 4 -12.44 -3.50 21.53
CA TYR A 4 -13.07 -4.39 20.56
C TYR A 4 -13.90 -3.57 19.57
N ILE A 5 -13.42 -3.48 18.33
CA ILE A 5 -14.08 -2.70 17.28
C ILE A 5 -14.97 -3.54 16.38
N ILE A 6 -14.81 -4.87 16.39
CA ILE A 6 -15.61 -5.78 15.57
C ILE A 6 -16.75 -6.31 16.46
N ASP A 7 -17.97 -6.27 15.93
CA ASP A 7 -19.13 -6.75 16.68
C ASP A 7 -19.04 -8.25 17.02
N GLN A 8 -19.60 -8.62 18.15
CA GLN A 8 -19.48 -9.98 18.66
C GLN A 8 -20.13 -11.03 17.75
N THR A 9 -21.23 -10.68 17.08
CA THR A 9 -21.94 -11.57 16.15
C THR A 9 -21.06 -11.92 14.96
N THR A 10 -20.36 -10.93 14.40
CA THR A 10 -19.39 -11.11 13.30
C THR A 10 -18.22 -11.98 13.72
N ILE A 11 -17.68 -11.79 14.93
CA ILE A 11 -16.59 -12.63 15.47
C ILE A 11 -17.06 -14.08 15.68
N GLU A 12 -18.28 -14.31 16.22
CA GLU A 12 -18.82 -15.64 16.39
C GLU A 12 -19.09 -16.36 15.05
N ARG A 13 -19.61 -15.61 14.07
CA ARG A 13 -19.79 -16.15 12.71
C ARG A 13 -18.45 -16.51 12.06
N LEU A 14 -17.43 -15.65 12.18
CA LEU A 14 -16.10 -15.93 11.70
C LEU A 14 -15.49 -17.16 12.37
N ARG A 15 -15.62 -17.28 13.71
CA ARG A 15 -15.17 -18.45 14.49
C ARG A 15 -15.83 -19.73 14.00
N ALA A 16 -17.14 -19.70 13.76
CA ALA A 16 -17.88 -20.86 13.26
C ALA A 16 -17.40 -21.28 11.86
N LEU A 17 -17.17 -20.31 10.95
CA LEU A 17 -16.62 -20.59 9.62
C LEU A 17 -15.24 -21.22 9.69
N ILE A 18 -14.31 -20.65 10.47
CA ILE A 18 -12.96 -21.21 10.63
C ILE A 18 -13.01 -22.64 11.20
N ASN A 19 -13.83 -22.87 12.23
CA ASN A 19 -13.93 -24.20 12.86
C ASN A 19 -14.53 -25.23 11.92
N GLY A 20 -15.49 -24.84 11.09
CA GLY A 20 -16.24 -25.77 10.21
C GLY A 20 -15.50 -26.21 8.95
N VAL A 21 -14.31 -25.72 8.68
CA VAL A 21 -13.56 -25.99 7.44
C VAL A 21 -12.13 -26.46 7.70
N GLN A 22 -11.53 -27.13 6.71
CA GLN A 22 -10.13 -27.55 6.77
C GLN A 22 -9.26 -26.82 5.76
N ARG A 23 -9.73 -26.66 4.50
CA ARG A 23 -8.96 -26.03 3.41
C ARG A 23 -9.35 -24.58 3.24
N ILE A 24 -8.38 -23.70 3.50
CA ILE A 24 -8.54 -22.24 3.51
C ILE A 24 -7.57 -21.60 2.52
N VAL A 25 -8.08 -20.75 1.67
CA VAL A 25 -7.27 -19.87 0.81
C VAL A 25 -7.29 -18.46 1.37
N ILE A 26 -6.16 -17.78 1.29
CA ILE A 26 -6.01 -16.36 1.65
C ILE A 26 -5.46 -15.64 0.43
N THR A 27 -6.05 -14.51 0.08
CA THR A 27 -5.61 -13.72 -1.07
C THR A 27 -5.58 -12.23 -0.74
N CYS A 28 -4.80 -11.46 -1.50
CA CYS A 28 -4.68 -10.01 -1.38
C CYS A 28 -4.72 -9.34 -2.76
N HIS A 29 -4.64 -8.02 -2.79
CA HIS A 29 -4.71 -7.26 -4.03
C HIS A 29 -3.55 -7.54 -5.01
N LYS A 30 -3.77 -7.20 -6.29
CA LYS A 30 -2.74 -7.21 -7.35
C LYS A 30 -1.62 -6.26 -6.96
N SER A 31 -0.39 -6.67 -7.27
CA SER A 31 0.78 -5.86 -6.93
C SER A 31 0.96 -5.69 -5.41
N PRO A 32 1.04 -6.80 -4.67
CA PRO A 32 0.98 -6.78 -3.22
C PRO A 32 2.14 -6.00 -2.61
N ASP A 33 1.82 -5.20 -1.62
CA ASP A 33 2.75 -4.42 -0.81
C ASP A 33 3.04 -5.10 0.54
N GLY A 34 3.59 -4.34 1.49
CA GLY A 34 3.94 -4.87 2.81
C GLY A 34 2.75 -5.23 3.66
N ASP A 35 1.64 -4.50 3.55
CA ASP A 35 0.42 -4.78 4.31
C ASP A 35 -0.34 -5.97 3.75
N ALA A 36 -0.52 -6.02 2.42
CA ALA A 36 -1.12 -7.16 1.74
C ALA A 36 -0.40 -8.49 2.04
N LEU A 37 0.93 -8.50 1.98
CA LEU A 37 1.75 -9.68 2.26
C LEU A 37 1.82 -9.99 3.75
N GLY A 38 1.99 -8.96 4.58
CA GLY A 38 2.05 -9.08 6.03
C GLY A 38 0.78 -9.68 6.61
N SER A 39 -0.37 -9.13 6.25
CA SER A 39 -1.69 -9.58 6.74
C SER A 39 -2.00 -11.02 6.32
N THR A 40 -1.81 -11.34 5.03
CA THR A 40 -2.09 -12.69 4.50
C THR A 40 -1.19 -13.74 5.11
N LEU A 41 0.11 -13.49 5.22
CA LEU A 41 1.07 -14.42 5.79
C LEU A 41 0.88 -14.57 7.30
N ALA A 42 0.59 -13.49 8.03
CA ALA A 42 0.30 -13.57 9.46
C ALA A 42 -0.94 -14.43 9.74
N LEU A 43 -2.04 -14.23 9.02
CA LEU A 43 -3.23 -15.04 9.16
C LEU A 43 -2.98 -16.51 8.77
N CYS A 44 -2.24 -16.74 7.69
CA CYS A 44 -1.86 -18.08 7.25
C CYS A 44 -1.07 -18.85 8.32
N HIS A 45 -0.08 -18.22 8.94
CA HIS A 45 0.71 -18.81 10.02
C HIS A 45 -0.18 -19.22 11.21
N VAL A 46 -1.10 -18.37 11.63
CA VAL A 46 -2.03 -18.67 12.74
C VAL A 46 -2.96 -19.81 12.38
N LEU A 47 -3.57 -19.80 11.20
CA LEU A 47 -4.48 -20.85 10.76
C LEU A 47 -3.77 -22.21 10.64
N ARG A 48 -2.54 -22.24 10.13
CA ARG A 48 -1.72 -23.48 10.10
C ARG A 48 -1.42 -24.00 11.49
N ARG A 49 -1.17 -23.14 12.48
CA ARG A 49 -1.00 -23.53 13.89
C ARG A 49 -2.27 -24.07 14.54
N LEU A 50 -3.43 -23.66 14.04
CA LEU A 50 -4.73 -24.25 14.39
C LEU A 50 -5.00 -25.59 13.68
N GLY A 51 -4.04 -26.12 12.91
CA GLY A 51 -4.16 -27.37 12.18
C GLY A 51 -4.93 -27.24 10.87
N LYS A 52 -5.15 -26.02 10.34
CA LYS A 52 -5.81 -25.82 9.04
C LYS A 52 -4.83 -25.93 7.88
N GLU A 53 -5.32 -26.39 6.74
CA GLU A 53 -4.60 -26.38 5.46
C GLU A 53 -4.76 -25.00 4.81
N ALA A 54 -3.99 -24.01 5.30
CA ALA A 54 -4.06 -22.65 4.82
C ALA A 54 -2.99 -22.39 3.75
N THR A 55 -3.40 -21.81 2.61
CA THR A 55 -2.51 -21.44 1.50
C THR A 55 -2.76 -20.01 1.08
N VAL A 56 -1.68 -19.23 0.93
CA VAL A 56 -1.77 -17.88 0.36
C VAL A 56 -1.61 -17.97 -1.15
N VAL A 57 -2.59 -17.43 -1.89
CA VAL A 57 -2.59 -17.32 -3.35
C VAL A 57 -2.61 -15.85 -3.71
N THR A 58 -1.52 -15.33 -4.28
CA THR A 58 -1.42 -13.92 -4.70
C THR A 58 -1.63 -13.78 -6.21
N PRO A 59 -2.25 -12.68 -6.69
CA PRO A 59 -2.35 -12.42 -8.13
C PRO A 59 -0.99 -12.34 -8.79
N ASP A 60 -0.08 -11.57 -8.21
CA ASP A 60 1.24 -11.26 -8.71
C ASP A 60 2.36 -11.66 -7.75
N MET A 61 3.58 -11.58 -8.25
CA MET A 61 4.78 -11.75 -7.42
C MET A 61 4.92 -10.60 -6.42
N ALA A 62 5.41 -10.95 -5.24
CA ALA A 62 5.89 -9.97 -4.28
C ALA A 62 7.08 -9.17 -4.83
N PRO A 63 7.21 -7.88 -4.49
CA PRO A 63 8.40 -7.10 -4.77
C PRO A 63 9.65 -7.73 -4.13
N LYS A 64 10.80 -7.65 -4.81
CA LYS A 64 12.08 -8.17 -4.27
C LYS A 64 12.45 -7.54 -2.92
N SER A 65 12.12 -6.28 -2.72
CA SER A 65 12.33 -5.57 -1.46
C SER A 65 11.66 -6.22 -0.26
N LEU A 66 10.62 -7.03 -0.47
CA LEU A 66 9.84 -7.71 0.57
C LEU A 66 10.17 -9.21 0.73
N GLU A 67 11.17 -9.73 0.01
CA GLU A 67 11.57 -11.15 0.09
C GLU A 67 12.00 -11.61 1.48
N PHE A 68 12.27 -10.68 2.40
CA PHE A 68 12.63 -10.97 3.78
C PHE A 68 11.44 -11.34 4.68
N ILE A 69 10.18 -11.14 4.23
CA ILE A 69 8.98 -11.45 5.03
C ILE A 69 8.87 -12.97 5.23
N PRO A 70 8.69 -13.44 6.49
CA PRO A 70 8.57 -14.86 6.77
C PRO A 70 7.40 -15.53 6.04
N GLY A 71 7.65 -16.67 5.40
CA GLY A 71 6.62 -17.43 4.66
C GLY A 71 6.43 -17.01 3.20
N LEU A 72 7.09 -15.97 2.73
CA LEU A 72 6.93 -15.48 1.36
C LEU A 72 7.24 -16.53 0.29
N ARG A 73 8.19 -17.43 0.57
CA ARG A 73 8.59 -18.49 -0.38
C ARG A 73 7.50 -19.56 -0.59
N ASP A 74 6.53 -19.64 0.31
CA ASP A 74 5.43 -20.62 0.26
C ASP A 74 4.20 -20.11 -0.52
N LEU A 75 4.27 -18.87 -1.03
CA LEU A 75 3.18 -18.29 -1.81
C LEU A 75 2.95 -19.05 -3.10
N VAL A 76 1.68 -19.20 -3.46
CA VAL A 76 1.26 -19.60 -4.79
C VAL A 76 0.97 -18.35 -5.60
N VAL A 77 1.83 -18.00 -6.53
CA VAL A 77 1.68 -16.83 -7.38
C VAL A 77 0.87 -17.21 -8.63
N PHE A 78 -0.34 -16.66 -8.77
CA PHE A 78 -1.26 -17.01 -9.84
C PHE A 78 -0.65 -16.82 -11.23
N THR A 79 -0.03 -15.69 -11.51
CA THR A 79 0.59 -15.41 -12.82
C THR A 79 1.73 -16.37 -13.17
N ARG A 80 2.28 -17.10 -12.21
CA ARG A 80 3.37 -18.07 -12.41
C ARG A 80 2.94 -19.53 -12.31
N GLN A 81 1.90 -19.81 -11.53
CA GLN A 81 1.45 -21.15 -11.16
C GLN A 81 -0.06 -21.30 -11.34
N GLU A 82 -0.59 -20.83 -12.48
CA GLU A 82 -2.03 -20.71 -12.72
C GLU A 82 -2.79 -22.04 -12.49
N LEU A 83 -2.29 -23.15 -13.00
CA LEU A 83 -2.95 -24.46 -12.83
C LEU A 83 -3.00 -24.88 -11.36
N ARG A 84 -1.90 -24.66 -10.62
CA ARG A 84 -1.84 -24.96 -9.17
C ARG A 84 -2.79 -24.07 -8.40
N ALA A 85 -2.81 -22.77 -8.70
CA ALA A 85 -3.73 -21.84 -8.06
C ALA A 85 -5.20 -22.20 -8.31
N LYS A 86 -5.57 -22.56 -9.55
CA LYS A 86 -6.92 -23.02 -9.90
C LYS A 86 -7.32 -24.28 -9.10
N HIS A 87 -6.43 -25.25 -8.98
CA HIS A 87 -6.70 -26.45 -8.19
C HIS A 87 -6.94 -26.13 -6.72
N ILE A 88 -6.07 -25.33 -6.10
CA ILE A 88 -6.18 -24.90 -4.69
C ILE A 88 -7.47 -24.11 -4.45
N LEU A 89 -7.83 -23.19 -5.35
CA LEU A 89 -9.06 -22.41 -5.25
C LEU A 89 -10.32 -23.25 -5.37
N ASN A 90 -10.35 -24.20 -6.30
CA ASN A 90 -11.49 -25.10 -6.47
C ASN A 90 -11.72 -26.01 -5.24
N ASP A 91 -10.66 -26.36 -4.53
CA ASP A 91 -10.72 -27.16 -3.32
C ASP A 91 -10.98 -26.35 -2.04
N ALA A 92 -10.94 -25.01 -2.13
CA ALA A 92 -11.15 -24.12 -1.00
C ALA A 92 -12.58 -24.24 -0.44
N GLN A 93 -12.69 -24.28 0.87
CA GLN A 93 -13.95 -24.24 1.61
C GLN A 93 -14.24 -22.83 2.16
N LEU A 94 -13.17 -22.06 2.39
CA LEU A 94 -13.20 -20.68 2.86
C LEU A 94 -12.11 -19.89 2.17
N ILE A 95 -12.45 -18.67 1.73
CA ILE A 95 -11.49 -17.74 1.13
C ILE A 95 -11.48 -16.46 1.96
N PHE A 96 -10.31 -16.12 2.49
CA PHE A 96 -10.05 -14.81 3.08
C PHE A 96 -9.56 -13.84 2.01
N CYS A 97 -10.23 -12.70 1.92
CA CYS A 97 -9.92 -11.59 1.06
C CYS A 97 -9.36 -10.47 1.93
N LEU A 98 -8.04 -10.23 1.84
CA LEU A 98 -7.35 -9.28 2.71
C LEU A 98 -6.78 -8.13 1.91
N ASP A 99 -6.94 -6.93 2.46
CA ASP A 99 -6.36 -5.71 1.94
C ASP A 99 -6.86 -5.30 0.55
N PHE A 100 -8.12 -5.58 0.29
CA PHE A 100 -8.85 -5.10 -0.89
C PHE A 100 -10.36 -5.16 -0.68
N ASN A 101 -11.09 -4.20 -1.23
CA ASN A 101 -12.52 -4.01 -1.05
C ASN A 101 -13.38 -4.64 -2.15
N SER A 102 -12.80 -5.04 -3.29
CA SER A 102 -13.52 -5.59 -4.45
C SER A 102 -12.69 -6.62 -5.23
N LEU A 103 -13.36 -7.61 -5.86
CA LEU A 103 -12.67 -8.62 -6.67
C LEU A 103 -11.93 -8.03 -7.89
N HIS A 104 -12.30 -6.85 -8.33
CA HIS A 104 -11.58 -6.14 -9.39
C HIS A 104 -10.11 -5.88 -9.02
N ARG A 105 -9.82 -5.68 -7.72
CA ARG A 105 -8.46 -5.42 -7.22
C ARG A 105 -7.51 -6.62 -7.29
N ILE A 106 -8.05 -7.82 -7.54
CA ILE A 106 -7.26 -9.04 -7.72
C ILE A 106 -7.22 -9.52 -9.18
N ASP A 107 -7.67 -8.66 -10.13
CA ASP A 107 -7.57 -8.87 -11.58
C ASP A 107 -8.14 -10.26 -12.00
N ARG A 108 -7.48 -10.97 -12.94
CA ARG A 108 -7.87 -12.30 -13.41
C ARG A 108 -8.10 -13.35 -12.32
N LEU A 109 -7.45 -13.21 -11.16
CA LEU A 109 -7.73 -14.08 -10.02
C LEU A 109 -9.16 -13.89 -9.50
N GLY A 110 -9.69 -12.66 -9.56
CA GLY A 110 -11.07 -12.31 -9.20
C GLY A 110 -12.10 -13.04 -10.05
N GLU A 111 -11.85 -13.16 -11.36
CA GLU A 111 -12.71 -13.92 -12.27
C GLU A 111 -12.81 -15.39 -11.89
N LEU A 112 -11.75 -15.96 -11.32
CA LEU A 112 -11.75 -17.34 -10.83
C LEU A 112 -12.42 -17.48 -9.45
N VAL A 113 -12.25 -16.49 -8.57
CA VAL A 113 -12.85 -16.48 -7.23
C VAL A 113 -14.36 -16.24 -7.27
N ALA A 114 -14.82 -15.38 -8.18
CA ALA A 114 -16.23 -14.98 -8.27
C ALA A 114 -17.24 -16.17 -8.37
N PRO A 115 -17.04 -17.20 -9.21
CA PRO A 115 -17.98 -18.31 -9.36
C PRO A 115 -17.86 -19.40 -8.28
N LEU A 116 -16.87 -19.33 -7.38
CA LEU A 116 -16.63 -20.37 -6.39
C LEU A 116 -17.73 -20.38 -5.31
N LYS A 117 -18.06 -21.58 -4.84
CA LYS A 117 -19.04 -21.79 -3.75
C LYS A 117 -18.43 -21.59 -2.36
N ALA A 118 -17.11 -21.48 -2.26
CA ALA A 118 -16.43 -21.24 -0.99
C ALA A 118 -16.94 -19.94 -0.35
N LYS A 119 -17.13 -19.97 0.96
CA LYS A 119 -17.48 -18.77 1.72
C LYS A 119 -16.35 -17.73 1.66
N ARG A 120 -16.70 -16.46 1.59
CA ARG A 120 -15.74 -15.35 1.48
C ARG A 120 -15.81 -14.46 2.71
N VAL A 121 -14.65 -14.21 3.29
CA VAL A 121 -14.46 -13.32 4.44
C VAL A 121 -13.58 -12.17 4.00
N LEU A 122 -14.06 -10.95 4.14
CA LEU A 122 -13.29 -9.73 3.94
C LEU A 122 -12.69 -9.28 5.27
N ILE A 123 -11.40 -8.96 5.26
CA ILE A 123 -10.71 -8.19 6.31
C ILE A 123 -9.93 -7.09 5.60
N ASP A 124 -10.38 -5.84 5.72
CA ASP A 124 -9.87 -4.75 4.91
C ASP A 124 -10.06 -3.39 5.59
N HIS A 125 -9.16 -2.45 5.34
CA HIS A 125 -9.26 -1.08 5.82
C HIS A 125 -9.57 -0.06 4.71
N HIS A 126 -9.88 -0.52 3.50
CA HIS A 126 -10.31 0.37 2.42
C HIS A 126 -11.81 0.69 2.51
N LEU A 127 -12.19 1.82 1.88
CA LEU A 127 -13.58 2.27 1.81
C LEU A 127 -14.40 1.43 0.81
N ASN A 128 -15.72 1.41 0.99
CA ASN A 128 -16.70 0.88 0.03
C ASN A 128 -16.48 -0.58 -0.38
N PRO A 129 -16.58 -1.55 0.55
CA PRO A 129 -16.52 -2.96 0.22
C PRO A 129 -17.68 -3.39 -0.68
N GLU A 130 -17.42 -4.29 -1.66
CA GLU A 130 -18.45 -4.91 -2.48
C GLU A 130 -19.38 -5.83 -1.65
N ASP A 131 -20.65 -5.94 -2.05
CA ASP A 131 -21.64 -6.83 -1.41
C ASP A 131 -21.56 -8.27 -1.98
N ILE A 132 -20.38 -8.89 -1.81
CA ILE A 132 -20.11 -10.26 -2.29
C ILE A 132 -19.51 -11.17 -1.22
N PHE A 133 -19.29 -10.65 -0.02
CA PHE A 133 -18.64 -11.32 1.07
C PHE A 133 -19.67 -11.85 2.09
N ASP A 134 -19.46 -13.08 2.57
CA ASP A 134 -20.33 -13.68 3.61
C ASP A 134 -20.10 -13.06 4.98
N VAL A 135 -18.88 -12.63 5.27
CA VAL A 135 -18.50 -11.88 6.47
C VAL A 135 -17.67 -10.69 6.04
N VAL A 136 -18.04 -9.51 6.50
CA VAL A 136 -17.33 -8.26 6.22
C VAL A 136 -16.75 -7.71 7.53
N ILE A 137 -15.45 -7.54 7.57
CA ILE A 137 -14.71 -6.82 8.62
C ILE A 137 -13.96 -5.71 7.91
N SER A 138 -14.58 -4.54 7.83
CA SER A 138 -14.07 -3.36 7.12
C SER A 138 -14.03 -2.20 8.09
N HIS A 139 -12.83 -1.70 8.37
CA HIS A 139 -12.55 -0.63 9.33
C HIS A 139 -11.53 0.36 8.76
N PRO A 140 -11.99 1.37 7.98
CA PRO A 140 -11.09 2.35 7.36
C PRO A 140 -10.34 3.25 8.35
N GLU A 141 -10.79 3.29 9.60
CA GLU A 141 -10.18 4.07 10.68
C GLU A 141 -8.91 3.44 11.26
N VAL A 142 -8.62 2.15 10.97
CA VAL A 142 -7.39 1.52 11.45
C VAL A 142 -6.22 1.79 10.50
N SER A 143 -5.02 1.66 11.01
CA SER A 143 -3.79 2.01 10.28
C SER A 143 -3.50 1.11 9.08
N SER A 144 -3.94 -0.15 9.11
CA SER A 144 -3.60 -1.18 8.12
C SER A 144 -4.46 -2.43 8.29
N THR A 145 -4.52 -3.24 7.26
CA THR A 145 -5.12 -4.58 7.34
C THR A 145 -4.35 -5.49 8.31
N CYS A 146 -3.04 -5.32 8.48
CA CYS A 146 -2.26 -6.02 9.51
C CYS A 146 -2.72 -5.68 10.93
N GLU A 147 -3.01 -4.42 11.24
CA GLU A 147 -3.61 -4.04 12.51
C GLU A 147 -4.97 -4.72 12.69
N LEU A 148 -5.80 -4.71 11.66
CA LEU A 148 -7.13 -5.32 11.71
C LEU A 148 -7.05 -6.84 11.89
N VAL A 149 -6.12 -7.52 11.23
CA VAL A 149 -5.85 -8.96 11.45
C VAL A 149 -5.44 -9.22 12.91
N PHE A 150 -4.58 -8.38 13.50
CA PHE A 150 -4.24 -8.50 14.92
C PHE A 150 -5.48 -8.36 15.81
N ARG A 151 -6.36 -7.38 15.55
CA ARG A 151 -7.60 -7.17 16.30
C ARG A 151 -8.58 -8.34 16.16
N VAL A 152 -8.71 -8.91 14.96
CA VAL A 152 -9.47 -10.15 14.71
C VAL A 152 -8.92 -11.30 15.57
N LEU A 153 -7.61 -11.53 15.55
CA LEU A 153 -6.97 -12.58 16.33
C LEU A 153 -7.12 -12.37 17.85
N LEU A 154 -7.08 -11.12 18.30
CA LEU A 154 -7.35 -10.77 19.70
C LEU A 154 -8.79 -11.15 20.10
N GLN A 155 -9.79 -10.72 19.33
CA GLN A 155 -11.21 -10.99 19.64
C GLN A 155 -11.60 -12.46 19.45
N LEU A 156 -10.91 -13.20 18.58
CA LEU A 156 -11.04 -14.66 18.48
C LEU A 156 -10.37 -15.40 19.65
N GLY A 157 -9.56 -14.74 20.49
CA GLY A 157 -8.80 -15.37 21.57
C GLY A 157 -7.62 -16.20 21.06
N MET A 158 -7.00 -15.77 19.96
CA MET A 158 -5.94 -16.50 19.25
C MET A 158 -4.53 -15.92 19.41
N LEU A 159 -4.32 -14.95 20.30
CA LEU A 159 -3.01 -14.30 20.47
C LEU A 159 -1.86 -15.26 20.84
N GLN A 160 -2.17 -16.38 21.49
CA GLN A 160 -1.16 -17.40 21.83
C GLN A 160 -0.53 -18.07 20.60
N PHE A 161 -1.19 -17.99 19.44
CA PHE A 161 -0.68 -18.52 18.17
C PHE A 161 0.19 -17.52 17.38
N ILE A 162 0.26 -16.26 17.84
CA ILE A 162 1.17 -15.27 17.30
C ILE A 162 2.57 -15.56 17.81
N ASP A 163 3.41 -16.15 16.95
CA ASP A 163 4.83 -16.34 17.21
C ASP A 163 5.68 -15.22 16.62
N ARG A 164 7.01 -15.41 16.64
CA ARG A 164 7.96 -14.44 16.07
C ARG A 164 7.73 -14.19 14.58
N GLN A 165 7.41 -15.24 13.79
CA GLN A 165 7.20 -15.09 12.35
C GLN A 165 5.91 -14.33 12.05
N THR A 166 4.82 -14.72 12.68
CA THR A 166 3.53 -14.02 12.58
C THR A 166 3.66 -12.55 12.99
N ALA A 167 4.31 -12.29 14.12
CA ALA A 167 4.55 -10.94 14.63
C ALA A 167 5.43 -10.11 13.67
N SER A 168 6.42 -10.73 13.01
CA SER A 168 7.25 -10.05 12.00
C SER A 168 6.44 -9.64 10.77
N CYS A 169 5.52 -10.50 10.31
CA CYS A 169 4.61 -10.19 9.21
C CYS A 169 3.71 -8.99 9.55
N LEU A 170 3.04 -9.04 10.73
CA LEU A 170 2.18 -7.94 11.20
C LEU A 170 2.97 -6.62 11.36
N TYR A 171 4.18 -6.71 11.94
CA TYR A 171 5.04 -5.53 12.09
C TYR A 171 5.37 -4.87 10.75
N VAL A 172 5.72 -5.67 9.74
CA VAL A 172 6.10 -5.14 8.41
C VAL A 172 4.91 -4.42 7.78
N GLY A 173 3.71 -5.02 7.75
CA GLY A 173 2.55 -4.38 7.16
C GLY A 173 2.17 -3.09 7.89
N MET A 174 2.07 -3.11 9.21
CA MET A 174 1.79 -1.90 10.00
C MET A 174 2.86 -0.81 9.78
N THR A 175 4.14 -1.20 9.59
CA THR A 175 5.24 -0.24 9.34
C THR A 175 5.15 0.36 7.94
N THR A 176 4.91 -0.44 6.93
CA THR A 176 4.87 0.05 5.53
C THR A 176 3.67 0.95 5.29
N ASP A 177 2.53 0.58 5.79
CA ASP A 177 1.27 1.30 5.54
C ASP A 177 1.17 2.62 6.31
N THR A 178 1.90 2.73 7.42
CA THR A 178 2.03 3.98 8.18
C THR A 178 3.24 4.83 7.77
N GLY A 179 3.92 4.47 6.68
CA GLY A 179 5.13 5.17 6.23
C GLY A 179 6.24 5.21 7.28
N GLY A 180 6.43 4.12 8.03
CA GLY A 180 7.39 4.04 9.12
C GLY A 180 6.94 4.80 10.37
N PHE A 181 5.64 4.81 10.65
CA PHE A 181 4.99 5.51 11.76
C PHE A 181 4.92 7.02 11.59
N ALA A 182 4.85 7.49 10.34
CA ALA A 182 4.75 8.90 10.01
C ALA A 182 3.30 9.40 9.88
N TYR A 183 2.34 8.50 9.61
CA TYR A 183 0.91 8.84 9.45
C TYR A 183 0.01 7.65 9.78
N SER A 184 -1.30 7.91 9.95
CA SER A 184 -2.34 6.91 10.23
C SER A 184 -2.06 6.02 11.46
N CYS A 185 -1.32 6.52 12.46
CA CYS A 185 -0.95 5.75 13.65
C CYS A 185 -1.09 6.57 14.95
N ASP A 186 -2.05 7.50 15.00
CA ASP A 186 -2.25 8.39 16.15
C ASP A 186 -3.01 7.74 17.30
N SER A 187 -3.64 6.57 17.06
CA SER A 187 -4.39 5.83 18.08
C SER A 187 -3.47 5.25 19.15
N PRO A 188 -3.75 5.43 20.44
CA PRO A 188 -3.03 4.77 21.52
C PRO A 188 -3.03 3.23 21.40
N GLU A 189 -4.14 2.66 20.91
CA GLU A 189 -4.27 1.21 20.69
C GLU A 189 -3.28 0.68 19.65
N PHE A 190 -2.93 1.47 18.63
CA PHE A 190 -1.89 1.10 17.68
C PHE A 190 -0.57 0.78 18.42
N TYR A 191 -0.15 1.63 19.34
CA TYR A 191 1.09 1.44 20.11
C TYR A 191 0.96 0.32 21.15
N GLU A 192 -0.22 0.09 21.72
CA GLU A 192 -0.47 -1.09 22.56
C GLU A 192 -0.30 -2.39 21.75
N ILE A 193 -0.85 -2.44 20.53
CA ILE A 193 -0.68 -3.57 19.60
C ILE A 193 0.81 -3.76 19.26
N MET A 194 1.49 -2.68 18.91
CA MET A 194 2.93 -2.72 18.64
C MET A 194 3.73 -3.25 19.83
N SER A 195 3.38 -2.84 21.05
CA SER A 195 4.01 -3.39 22.26
C SER A 195 3.83 -4.91 22.38
N LEU A 196 2.63 -5.42 22.09
CA LEU A 196 2.36 -6.86 22.11
C LEU A 196 3.11 -7.63 21.01
N ILE A 197 3.24 -7.04 19.82
CA ILE A 197 4.05 -7.57 18.71
C ILE A 197 5.52 -7.64 19.13
N MET A 198 6.06 -6.57 19.72
CA MET A 198 7.45 -6.51 20.19
C MET A 198 7.77 -7.58 21.23
N ARG A 199 6.82 -7.95 22.10
CA ARG A 199 6.98 -9.05 23.08
C ARG A 199 7.24 -10.42 22.43
N ARG A 200 7.04 -10.57 21.11
CA ARG A 200 7.34 -11.79 20.35
C ARG A 200 8.80 -11.88 19.88
N CYS A 201 9.68 -11.03 20.40
CA CYS A 201 11.12 -11.03 20.14
C CYS A 201 11.48 -10.91 18.66
N ILE A 202 10.75 -10.08 17.91
CA ILE A 202 11.07 -9.77 16.53
C ILE A 202 12.38 -8.98 16.43
N ASP A 203 13.11 -9.12 15.33
CA ASP A 203 14.23 -8.24 15.01
C ASP A 203 13.72 -6.96 14.34
N ARG A 204 13.19 -6.03 15.15
CA ARG A 204 12.61 -4.79 14.67
C ARG A 204 13.56 -3.97 13.80
N VAL A 205 14.83 -3.89 14.21
CA VAL A 205 15.82 -3.07 13.48
C VAL A 205 16.04 -3.63 12.07
N PHE A 206 16.22 -4.94 11.98
CA PHE A 206 16.35 -5.62 10.69
C PHE A 206 15.08 -5.43 9.83
N LEU A 207 13.89 -5.69 10.38
CA LEU A 207 12.62 -5.59 9.66
C LEU A 207 12.36 -4.16 9.16
N TYR A 208 12.57 -3.16 10.03
CA TYR A 208 12.39 -1.76 9.67
C TYR A 208 13.34 -1.33 8.55
N ASN A 209 14.63 -1.65 8.70
CA ASN A 209 15.61 -1.28 7.68
C ASN A 209 15.34 -1.98 6.35
N LYS A 210 14.90 -3.24 6.38
CA LYS A 210 14.52 -3.95 5.15
C LYS A 210 13.28 -3.36 4.48
N ALA A 211 12.27 -3.01 5.26
CA ALA A 211 11.01 -2.46 4.76
C ALA A 211 11.14 -1.02 4.25
N MET A 212 11.88 -0.17 4.99
CA MET A 212 11.86 1.28 4.80
C MET A 212 13.16 1.87 4.26
N ASN A 213 14.31 1.24 4.51
CA ASN A 213 15.63 1.84 4.27
C ASN A 213 16.52 0.99 3.36
N THR A 214 15.96 0.03 2.61
CA THR A 214 16.77 -0.79 1.68
C THR A 214 16.47 -0.42 0.25
N PHE A 215 17.40 0.29 -0.38
CA PHE A 215 17.32 0.76 -1.75
C PHE A 215 18.53 0.27 -2.55
N SER A 216 18.36 0.03 -3.84
CA SER A 216 19.50 -0.13 -4.75
C SER A 216 20.21 1.20 -4.99
N ALA A 217 21.45 1.16 -5.44
CA ALA A 217 22.17 2.39 -5.82
C ALA A 217 21.45 3.13 -6.97
N ASP A 218 20.86 2.38 -7.89
CA ASP A 218 20.11 2.95 -9.01
C ASP A 218 18.81 3.58 -8.56
N SER A 219 18.09 2.95 -7.60
CA SER A 219 16.92 3.54 -6.96
C SER A 219 17.24 4.87 -6.29
N LEU A 220 18.34 4.95 -5.51
CA LEU A 220 18.75 6.21 -4.87
C LEU A 220 19.14 7.29 -5.89
N ARG A 221 19.80 6.91 -6.99
CA ARG A 221 20.14 7.85 -8.08
C ARG A 221 18.88 8.36 -8.79
N LEU A 222 17.91 7.46 -9.06
CA LEU A 222 16.62 7.83 -9.64
C LEU A 222 15.86 8.80 -8.73
N GLN A 223 15.79 8.53 -7.43
CA GLN A 223 15.15 9.42 -6.46
C GLN A 223 15.86 10.78 -6.38
N GLY A 224 17.21 10.79 -6.36
CA GLY A 224 18.00 12.03 -6.40
C GLY A 224 17.72 12.85 -7.65
N TYR A 225 17.69 12.21 -8.83
CA TYR A 225 17.32 12.84 -10.10
C TYR A 225 15.90 13.39 -10.07
N ALA A 226 14.93 12.60 -9.62
CA ALA A 226 13.54 13.02 -9.54
C ALA A 226 13.35 14.26 -8.66
N ILE A 227 14.02 14.31 -7.51
CA ILE A 227 13.92 15.44 -6.57
C ILE A 227 14.67 16.67 -7.11
N SER A 228 15.89 16.48 -7.63
CA SER A 228 16.75 17.61 -8.02
C SER A 228 16.44 18.18 -9.40
N GLN A 229 15.87 17.38 -10.32
CA GLN A 229 15.68 17.78 -11.71
C GLN A 229 14.22 17.80 -12.17
N LYS A 230 13.35 17.03 -11.52
CA LYS A 230 11.97 16.84 -12.00
C LYS A 230 10.90 17.39 -11.07
N MET A 231 11.25 17.65 -9.80
CA MET A 231 10.30 18.21 -8.84
C MET A 231 10.00 19.68 -9.16
N GLN A 232 8.72 19.95 -9.39
CA GLN A 232 8.19 21.31 -9.57
C GLN A 232 7.33 21.66 -8.37
N LEU A 233 7.49 22.88 -7.86
CA LEU A 233 6.73 23.38 -6.71
C LEU A 233 5.84 24.54 -7.15
N PHE A 234 4.61 24.56 -6.65
CA PHE A 234 3.58 25.55 -6.88
C PHE A 234 3.11 26.09 -5.52
N PRO A 235 3.90 26.95 -4.85
CA PRO A 235 3.66 27.37 -3.48
C PRO A 235 2.33 28.08 -3.27
N GLU A 236 1.87 28.88 -4.26
CA GLU A 236 0.60 29.59 -4.17
C GLU A 236 -0.61 28.63 -4.16
N GLN A 237 -0.49 27.45 -4.80
CA GLN A 237 -1.49 26.39 -4.77
C GLN A 237 -1.17 25.31 -3.74
N GLY A 238 -0.08 25.44 -2.98
CA GLY A 238 0.41 24.44 -2.04
C GLY A 238 0.68 23.06 -2.67
N ALA A 239 1.00 23.05 -3.96
CA ALA A 239 1.08 21.87 -4.80
C ALA A 239 2.50 21.50 -5.21
N SER A 240 2.70 20.24 -5.60
CA SER A 240 3.91 19.82 -6.29
C SER A 240 3.63 18.77 -7.36
N LEU A 241 4.52 18.72 -8.35
CA LEU A 241 4.52 17.73 -9.42
C LEU A 241 5.90 17.11 -9.57
N ILE A 242 5.96 15.79 -9.70
CA ILE A 242 7.13 15.05 -10.20
C ILE A 242 6.65 14.19 -11.37
N ALA A 243 7.31 14.28 -12.53
CA ALA A 243 6.97 13.48 -13.70
C ALA A 243 8.22 12.75 -14.22
N LEU A 244 8.14 11.42 -14.35
CA LEU A 244 9.22 10.58 -14.85
C LEU A 244 8.76 9.81 -16.09
N THR A 245 9.45 10.04 -17.20
CA THR A 245 9.21 9.34 -18.46
C THR A 245 9.80 7.92 -18.43
N LYS A 246 9.34 7.08 -19.35
CA LYS A 246 9.85 5.72 -19.51
C LYS A 246 11.36 5.69 -19.79
N GLU A 247 11.85 6.61 -20.62
CA GLU A 247 13.30 6.73 -20.93
C GLU A 247 14.13 7.08 -19.68
N GLU A 248 13.60 7.97 -18.82
CA GLU A 248 14.24 8.34 -17.56
C GLU A 248 14.27 7.15 -16.59
N LEU A 249 13.19 6.38 -16.51
CA LEU A 249 13.11 5.17 -15.71
C LEU A 249 14.11 4.10 -16.20
N GLU A 250 14.18 3.87 -17.51
CA GLU A 250 15.13 2.92 -18.12
C GLU A 250 16.59 3.33 -17.88
N ARG A 251 16.91 4.62 -17.98
CA ARG A 251 18.24 5.18 -17.71
C ARG A 251 18.76 4.83 -16.31
N TYR A 252 17.89 4.71 -15.33
CA TYR A 252 18.25 4.39 -13.94
C TYR A 252 17.94 2.93 -13.56
N ASN A 253 17.74 2.02 -14.52
CA ASN A 253 17.42 0.62 -14.28
C ASN A 253 16.23 0.44 -13.31
N TYR A 254 15.19 1.27 -13.47
CA TYR A 254 14.03 1.27 -12.59
C TYR A 254 13.50 -0.14 -12.35
N SER A 255 13.26 -0.44 -11.10
CA SER A 255 12.54 -1.62 -10.65
C SER A 255 11.31 -1.20 -9.85
N ARG A 256 10.26 -2.01 -9.90
CA ARG A 256 9.04 -1.74 -9.16
C ARG A 256 9.32 -1.57 -7.67
N GLY A 257 8.80 -0.51 -7.07
CA GLY A 257 9.06 -0.10 -5.68
C GLY A 257 10.03 1.07 -5.55
N ASP A 258 10.90 1.31 -6.54
CA ASP A 258 11.95 2.34 -6.46
C ASP A 258 11.42 3.77 -6.33
N THR A 259 10.18 4.02 -6.73
CA THR A 259 9.56 5.35 -6.77
C THR A 259 8.42 5.53 -5.74
N GLU A 260 8.11 4.53 -4.92
CA GLU A 260 6.93 4.56 -4.03
C GLU A 260 6.93 5.75 -3.05
N SER A 261 8.09 6.13 -2.53
CA SER A 261 8.20 7.23 -1.57
C SER A 261 8.31 8.61 -2.21
N LEU A 262 8.50 8.71 -3.55
CA LEU A 262 8.77 9.99 -4.22
C LEU A 262 7.64 10.99 -4.08
N VAL A 263 6.40 10.54 -4.18
CA VAL A 263 5.22 11.41 -4.06
C VAL A 263 5.11 12.10 -2.69
N ASN A 264 5.70 11.52 -1.64
CA ASN A 264 5.68 12.11 -0.29
C ASN A 264 6.79 13.16 -0.07
N LYS A 265 7.86 13.13 -0.86
CA LYS A 265 9.04 13.98 -0.63
C LYS A 265 8.75 15.48 -0.67
N PRO A 266 7.95 15.99 -1.64
CA PRO A 266 7.63 17.41 -1.69
C PRO A 266 6.82 17.92 -0.50
N LEU A 267 6.06 17.05 0.18
CA LEU A 267 5.27 17.44 1.37
C LEU A 267 6.12 17.84 2.58
N ALA A 268 7.43 17.60 2.52
CA ALA A 268 8.37 18.10 3.51
C ALA A 268 8.74 19.58 3.31
N VAL A 269 8.34 20.20 2.17
CA VAL A 269 8.60 21.61 1.89
C VAL A 269 7.50 22.45 2.55
N PRO A 270 7.84 23.42 3.41
CA PRO A 270 6.84 24.28 4.04
C PRO A 270 5.94 24.97 2.98
N GLY A 271 4.63 24.92 3.21
CA GLY A 271 3.63 25.48 2.29
C GLY A 271 3.15 24.53 1.19
N ILE A 272 3.80 23.38 0.99
CA ILE A 272 3.32 22.33 0.08
C ILE A 272 2.53 21.31 0.90
N TYR A 273 1.23 21.16 0.62
CA TYR A 273 0.35 20.25 1.34
C TYR A 273 -0.28 19.16 0.47
N TRP A 274 -0.04 19.19 -0.86
CA TRP A 274 -0.41 18.10 -1.75
C TRP A 274 0.59 17.92 -2.88
N SER A 275 0.68 16.70 -3.39
CA SER A 275 1.71 16.29 -4.34
C SER A 275 1.14 15.29 -5.34
N VAL A 276 1.56 15.42 -6.60
CA VAL A 276 1.28 14.48 -7.68
C VAL A 276 2.58 13.91 -8.22
N PHE A 277 2.62 12.62 -8.39
CA PHE A 277 3.69 11.91 -9.07
C PHE A 277 3.13 11.18 -10.29
N LEU A 278 3.67 11.49 -11.46
CA LEU A 278 3.35 10.86 -12.74
C LEU A 278 4.49 9.95 -13.15
N ARG A 279 4.18 8.70 -13.44
CA ARG A 279 5.14 7.71 -13.93
C ARG A 279 4.63 7.08 -15.22
N GLU A 280 5.44 7.10 -16.26
CA GLU A 280 5.12 6.50 -17.54
C GLU A 280 5.35 4.99 -17.49
N ASP A 281 4.26 4.22 -17.52
CA ASP A 281 4.25 2.77 -17.71
C ASP A 281 4.11 2.43 -19.21
N ALA A 282 4.09 1.16 -19.58
CA ALA A 282 4.10 0.74 -20.99
C ALA A 282 2.87 1.19 -21.81
N ASP A 283 1.71 1.30 -21.15
CA ASP A 283 0.41 1.53 -21.78
C ASP A 283 -0.38 2.72 -21.19
N LYS A 284 0.17 3.36 -20.17
CA LYS A 284 -0.50 4.45 -19.42
C LYS A 284 0.48 5.24 -18.57
N ILE A 285 0.02 6.37 -18.09
CA ILE A 285 0.69 7.13 -17.03
C ILE A 285 0.06 6.73 -15.70
N LYS A 286 0.86 6.15 -14.81
CA LYS A 286 0.46 5.90 -13.43
C LYS A 286 0.48 7.20 -12.63
N VAL A 287 -0.63 7.50 -11.99
CA VAL A 287 -0.79 8.70 -11.16
C VAL A 287 -0.78 8.29 -9.69
N SER A 288 0.02 8.96 -8.88
CA SER A 288 0.01 8.83 -7.42
C SER A 288 -0.16 10.22 -6.81
N CYS A 289 -1.10 10.35 -5.89
CA CYS A 289 -1.39 11.60 -5.21
C CYS A 289 -1.27 11.42 -3.70
N ARG A 290 -0.73 12.44 -3.03
CA ARG A 290 -0.66 12.50 -1.56
C ARG A 290 -1.01 13.90 -1.09
N SER A 291 -1.57 14.00 0.12
CA SER A 291 -1.85 15.27 0.75
C SER A 291 -1.68 15.20 2.26
N GLN A 292 -1.81 16.35 2.91
CA GLN A 292 -1.82 16.53 4.35
C GLN A 292 -3.10 17.28 4.78
N GLY A 293 -3.54 17.06 6.02
CA GLY A 293 -4.75 17.69 6.55
C GLY A 293 -6.02 17.20 5.85
N SER A 294 -6.97 18.09 5.66
CA SER A 294 -8.30 17.82 5.08
C SER A 294 -8.39 17.95 3.56
N PHE A 295 -7.27 18.05 2.86
CA PHE A 295 -7.26 18.17 1.41
C PHE A 295 -7.38 16.79 0.76
N SER A 296 -8.54 16.50 0.12
CA SER A 296 -8.84 15.20 -0.48
C SER A 296 -8.18 15.03 -1.85
N VAL A 297 -7.15 14.19 -1.92
CA VAL A 297 -6.58 13.76 -3.22
C VAL A 297 -7.36 12.58 -3.82
N SER A 298 -8.21 11.91 -3.05
CA SER A 298 -9.11 10.87 -3.56
C SER A 298 -10.10 11.46 -4.56
N ASP A 299 -10.68 12.62 -4.27
CA ASP A 299 -11.61 13.32 -5.16
C ASP A 299 -10.92 13.78 -6.46
N ILE A 300 -9.65 14.22 -6.35
CA ILE A 300 -8.84 14.58 -7.53
C ILE A 300 -8.62 13.36 -8.41
N CYS A 301 -8.18 12.24 -7.83
CA CYS A 301 -7.93 11.01 -8.57
C CYS A 301 -9.23 10.48 -9.22
N ALA A 302 -10.36 10.53 -8.53
CA ALA A 302 -11.64 10.08 -9.05
C ALA A 302 -12.13 10.97 -10.21
N ARG A 303 -11.98 12.29 -10.08
CA ARG A 303 -12.51 13.25 -11.06
C ARG A 303 -11.64 13.38 -12.32
N TYR A 304 -10.30 13.28 -12.18
CA TYR A 304 -9.38 13.66 -13.26
C TYR A 304 -8.50 12.52 -13.77
N PHE A 305 -8.32 11.42 -12.99
CA PHE A 305 -7.32 10.40 -13.28
C PHE A 305 -7.85 8.95 -13.22
N ASN A 306 -9.15 8.74 -13.37
CA ASN A 306 -9.78 7.41 -13.38
C ASN A 306 -9.32 6.55 -12.19
N GLY A 307 -9.35 7.12 -11.00
CA GLY A 307 -8.78 6.50 -9.82
C GLY A 307 -9.59 6.72 -8.55
N GLY A 308 -8.92 6.57 -7.41
CA GLY A 308 -9.48 6.74 -6.07
C GLY A 308 -8.49 6.31 -5.01
N GLY A 309 -8.94 6.20 -3.78
CA GLY A 309 -8.12 5.82 -2.63
C GLY A 309 -8.63 6.45 -1.34
N HIS A 310 -7.72 6.61 -0.38
CA HIS A 310 -8.00 7.33 0.86
C HIS A 310 -7.91 8.84 0.65
N GLU A 311 -8.47 9.61 1.59
CA GLU A 311 -8.49 11.07 1.54
C GLU A 311 -7.12 11.68 1.23
N ASN A 312 -6.07 11.24 1.94
CA ASN A 312 -4.71 11.75 1.80
C ASN A 312 -3.77 10.87 0.96
N ALA A 313 -4.25 9.73 0.44
CA ALA A 313 -3.44 8.79 -0.34
C ALA A 313 -4.28 8.13 -1.42
N ALA A 314 -4.16 8.61 -2.64
CA ALA A 314 -4.92 8.12 -3.78
C ALA A 314 -4.03 7.88 -5.00
N GLY A 315 -4.56 7.16 -5.95
CA GLY A 315 -3.90 6.92 -7.23
C GLY A 315 -4.88 6.73 -8.35
N GLY A 316 -4.38 6.79 -9.58
CA GLY A 316 -5.19 6.61 -10.77
C GLY A 316 -4.33 6.26 -11.97
N ASP A 317 -4.97 6.21 -13.12
CA ASP A 317 -4.34 5.96 -14.41
C ASP A 317 -4.78 7.04 -15.40
N PHE A 318 -3.85 7.53 -16.20
CA PHE A 318 -4.13 8.44 -17.29
C PHE A 318 -3.71 7.77 -18.61
N ILE A 319 -4.62 7.73 -19.57
CA ILE A 319 -4.36 7.19 -20.91
C ILE A 319 -4.00 8.35 -21.82
N GLY A 320 -2.77 8.38 -22.29
CA GLY A 320 -2.19 9.44 -23.11
C GLY A 320 -0.70 9.58 -22.91
N THR A 321 -0.13 10.66 -23.41
CA THR A 321 1.31 10.98 -23.28
C THR A 321 1.62 11.64 -21.93
N MET A 322 2.92 11.69 -21.58
CA MET A 322 3.35 12.40 -20.37
C MET A 322 2.99 13.89 -20.43
N ASP A 323 3.16 14.53 -21.58
CA ASP A 323 2.84 15.95 -21.76
C ASP A 323 1.35 16.22 -21.53
N GLU A 324 0.47 15.35 -22.02
CA GLU A 324 -0.97 15.44 -21.78
C GLU A 324 -1.32 15.22 -20.30
N ALA A 325 -0.62 14.31 -19.61
CA ALA A 325 -0.82 14.09 -18.18
C ALA A 325 -0.35 15.31 -17.34
N VAL A 326 0.77 15.92 -17.72
CA VAL A 326 1.24 17.18 -17.11
C VAL A 326 0.25 18.32 -17.39
N ALA A 327 -0.26 18.44 -18.63
CA ALA A 327 -1.28 19.42 -18.95
C ALA A 327 -2.58 19.19 -18.15
N LYS A 328 -2.95 17.92 -17.90
CA LYS A 328 -4.08 17.57 -17.04
C LYS A 328 -3.85 18.02 -15.60
N PHE A 329 -2.64 17.88 -15.04
CA PHE A 329 -2.32 18.43 -13.73
C PHE A 329 -2.47 19.96 -13.68
N HIS A 330 -1.99 20.69 -14.70
CA HIS A 330 -2.19 22.13 -14.79
C HIS A 330 -3.67 22.52 -14.88
N GLN A 331 -4.49 21.71 -15.57
CA GLN A 331 -5.93 21.90 -15.56
C GLN A 331 -6.52 21.72 -14.15
N VAL A 332 -6.06 20.72 -13.38
CA VAL A 332 -6.48 20.53 -11.98
C VAL A 332 -6.14 21.77 -11.14
N LEU A 333 -4.94 22.33 -11.30
CA LEU A 333 -4.56 23.57 -10.61
C LEU A 333 -5.50 24.73 -10.97
N ALA A 334 -5.79 24.93 -12.26
CA ALA A 334 -6.68 26.00 -12.70
C ALA A 334 -8.13 25.83 -12.22
N ASP A 335 -8.62 24.59 -12.18
CA ASP A 335 -9.99 24.29 -11.72
C ASP A 335 -10.14 24.49 -10.18
N LEU A 336 -9.10 24.16 -9.41
CA LEU A 336 -9.15 24.27 -7.96
C LEU A 336 -8.74 25.66 -7.44
N PHE A 337 -7.92 26.38 -8.20
CA PHE A 337 -7.34 27.69 -7.83
C PHE A 337 -7.46 28.68 -9.01
N PRO A 338 -8.69 29.04 -9.43
CA PRO A 338 -8.91 29.82 -10.67
C PRO A 338 -8.30 31.22 -10.65
N ASP A 339 -8.09 31.78 -9.47
CA ASP A 339 -7.54 33.14 -9.30
C ASP A 339 -6.01 33.15 -9.17
N VAL A 340 -5.35 31.99 -9.23
CA VAL A 340 -3.91 31.86 -8.99
C VAL A 340 -3.23 31.29 -10.24
N PRO A 341 -2.27 32.01 -10.86
CA PRO A 341 -1.53 31.49 -12.01
C PRO A 341 -0.75 30.23 -11.65
N ALA A 342 -0.92 29.16 -12.41
CA ALA A 342 -0.22 27.90 -12.22
C ALA A 342 1.22 27.97 -12.78
N GLN A 343 2.11 28.71 -12.12
CA GLN A 343 3.52 28.81 -12.49
C GLN A 343 4.39 28.11 -11.42
N PRO A 344 5.25 27.14 -11.82
CA PRO A 344 6.21 26.57 -10.90
C PRO A 344 7.26 27.61 -10.53
N VAL A 345 7.77 27.55 -9.31
CA VAL A 345 8.98 28.30 -8.95
C VAL A 345 10.14 27.76 -9.76
N GLU A 346 10.76 28.58 -10.58
CA GLU A 346 11.99 28.24 -11.29
C GLU A 346 13.06 27.83 -10.27
N GLN A 347 13.71 26.70 -10.50
CA GLN A 347 14.90 26.33 -9.75
C GLN A 347 15.95 27.40 -10.07
N GLN A 348 16.28 28.26 -9.09
CA GLN A 348 17.41 29.18 -9.22
C GLN A 348 18.63 28.29 -9.48
N SER A 349 19.09 28.27 -10.73
CA SER A 349 20.44 27.82 -11.06
C SER A 349 21.39 28.62 -10.16
N GLN A 350 22.13 27.93 -9.31
CA GLN A 350 23.27 28.52 -8.63
C GLN A 350 24.24 28.99 -9.72
N GLN A 351 24.06 30.20 -10.20
CA GLN A 351 25.10 30.94 -10.91
C GLN A 351 26.13 31.33 -9.85
N ASP A 352 27.29 30.78 -10.05
CA ASP A 352 28.53 31.03 -9.34
C ASP A 352 28.68 32.46 -8.84
N ASN A 353 28.68 32.64 -7.53
CA ASN A 353 29.33 33.80 -6.91
C ASN A 353 30.84 33.53 -6.87
N ASN A 354 31.46 33.56 -8.04
CA ASN A 354 32.88 33.85 -8.15
C ASN A 354 33.06 35.37 -8.06
N ASN A 355 32.94 35.92 -6.88
CA ASN A 355 33.60 37.19 -6.53
C ASN A 355 34.73 36.84 -5.56
N GLU A 356 35.86 36.50 -6.14
CA GLU A 356 37.15 36.68 -5.49
C GLU A 356 37.36 38.18 -5.26
N ASN A 357 37.10 38.61 -4.06
CA ASN A 357 37.57 39.94 -3.63
C ASN A 357 39.06 39.82 -3.39
N GLU A 358 39.81 40.45 -4.27
CA GLU A 358 41.13 40.99 -3.99
C GLU A 358 41.08 41.83 -2.71
N ILE A 359 41.83 41.43 -1.71
CA ILE A 359 42.17 42.30 -0.57
C ILE A 359 43.69 42.43 -0.60
N GLU A 360 44.14 43.68 -0.80
CA GLU A 360 45.49 44.20 -0.57
C GLU A 360 45.95 43.98 0.89
#